data_678d49830d292a76321fcfa3b56c219e
#
_entry.id   678d49830d292a76321fcfa3b56c219e
#
_cell.length_a   1.000
_cell.length_b   1.000
_cell.length_c   1.000
_cell.angle_alpha   90.00
_cell.angle_beta   90.00
_cell.angle_gamma   90.00
#
_symmetry.space_group_name_H-M   'P 1'
#
loop_
_entity.id
_entity.type
_entity.pdbx_description
1 polymer ?
#
loop_
_entity_poly.entity_id
_entity_poly.type
_entity_poly.pdbx_seq_one_letter_code
_entity_poly.pdbx_strand_id
1 'polypeptide(L)'
;MLDDFDQEVELQELRDALVRQQRATRKAHAKSEAIVEAVYQAAKDAAVTLGRAPSVPKPKTDLRRKNPEVALIHATDWQLGKQTSDYDIDTCRKRIHRFAEKIGTMTEIQRADHPVKEAHVMFGGDMVEGLGIFPGQPYEVEAHLFEQLFATAGLMEDFVRRMLAIFEHVTVTCEYGNHGRLGRKGDMPGADNIDRVAYKIAGDRLEDERVTWQTSPAWYQIVEIGNYGALLVHGDEIKSFGGNTPAFGILRKCNQWSTGVIPEAFSDVYMGHFHTPMTLTMANGGQIYVTGSPESENVYAKEFMAATGHPSQRLHYVDPEAGRVTASYLVWLD
;
A
#
# COMPACT_ATOMS: atom_id res chain seq x y z
N MET A 1 34.04 -41.80 -27.01
CA MET A 1 34.07 -41.02 -28.32
C MET A 1 32.67 -40.66 -28.80
N LEU A 2 31.69 -41.60 -28.91
CA LEU A 2 30.31 -41.20 -29.28
C LEU A 2 29.62 -40.43 -28.14
N ASP A 3 29.76 -40.84 -26.85
CA ASP A 3 29.20 -40.16 -25.68
C ASP A 3 29.74 -38.73 -25.48
N ASP A 4 31.01 -38.47 -25.80
CA ASP A 4 31.61 -37.15 -25.66
C ASP A 4 31.06 -36.16 -26.70
N PHE A 5 30.75 -36.65 -27.91
CA PHE A 5 30.18 -35.81 -28.97
C PHE A 5 28.73 -35.43 -28.67
N ASP A 6 27.93 -36.34 -28.13
CA ASP A 6 26.56 -36.07 -27.73
C ASP A 6 26.50 -35.09 -26.57
N GLN A 7 27.44 -35.19 -25.59
CA GLN A 7 27.56 -34.22 -24.49
C GLN A 7 27.97 -32.81 -24.97
N GLU A 8 28.88 -32.68 -25.95
CA GLU A 8 29.24 -31.38 -26.51
C GLU A 8 28.09 -30.70 -27.26
N VAL A 9 27.28 -31.50 -27.99
CA VAL A 9 26.10 -30.99 -28.68
C VAL A 9 25.05 -30.51 -27.69
N GLU A 10 24.77 -31.27 -26.65
CA GLU A 10 23.82 -30.90 -25.58
C GLU A 10 24.27 -29.63 -24.84
N LEU A 11 25.58 -29.53 -24.55
CA LEU A 11 26.17 -28.34 -23.91
C LEU A 11 26.03 -27.11 -24.77
N GLN A 12 26.20 -27.25 -26.09
CA GLN A 12 26.06 -26.14 -27.04
C GLN A 12 24.59 -25.70 -27.16
N GLU A 13 23.64 -26.63 -27.18
CA GLU A 13 22.20 -26.34 -27.21
C GLU A 13 21.77 -25.60 -25.94
N LEU A 14 22.25 -26.02 -24.76
CA LEU A 14 22.00 -25.35 -23.48
C LEU A 14 22.59 -23.93 -23.45
N ARG A 15 23.81 -23.72 -23.98
CA ARG A 15 24.41 -22.38 -24.10
C ARG A 15 23.59 -21.48 -25.03
N ASP A 16 23.14 -21.98 -26.16
CA ASP A 16 22.33 -21.24 -27.12
C ASP A 16 20.94 -20.93 -26.53
N ALA A 17 20.36 -21.84 -25.77
CA ALA A 17 19.11 -21.61 -25.04
C ALA A 17 19.28 -20.52 -23.97
N LEU A 18 20.36 -20.56 -23.21
CA LEU A 18 20.69 -19.55 -22.20
C LEU A 18 20.87 -18.16 -22.83
N VAL A 19 21.60 -18.07 -23.96
CA VAL A 19 21.80 -16.80 -24.68
C VAL A 19 20.46 -16.25 -25.20
N ARG A 20 19.59 -17.12 -25.77
CA ARG A 20 18.24 -16.72 -26.18
C ARG A 20 17.41 -16.20 -25.02
N GLN A 21 17.44 -16.88 -23.89
CA GLN A 21 16.74 -16.47 -22.68
C GLN A 21 17.25 -15.11 -22.14
N GLN A 22 18.57 -14.94 -22.07
CA GLN A 22 19.17 -13.67 -21.65
C GLN A 22 18.80 -12.50 -22.56
N ARG A 23 18.76 -12.72 -23.90
CA ARG A 23 18.31 -11.70 -24.85
C ARG A 23 16.84 -11.37 -24.70
N ALA A 24 15.98 -12.37 -24.47
CA ALA A 24 14.56 -12.18 -24.23
C ALA A 24 14.32 -11.36 -22.93
N THR A 25 15.04 -11.71 -21.85
CA THR A 25 14.99 -10.99 -20.59
C THR A 25 15.44 -9.53 -20.74
N ARG A 26 16.58 -9.27 -21.40
CA ARG A 26 17.04 -7.89 -21.65
C ARG A 26 16.04 -7.09 -22.49
N LYS A 27 15.40 -7.71 -23.49
CA LYS A 27 14.39 -7.05 -24.31
C LYS A 27 13.12 -6.75 -23.51
N ALA A 28 12.72 -7.65 -22.60
CA ALA A 28 11.61 -7.44 -21.70
C ALA A 28 11.88 -6.28 -20.73
N HIS A 29 13.09 -6.25 -20.11
CA HIS A 29 13.51 -5.15 -19.26
C HIS A 29 13.49 -3.80 -19.98
N ALA A 30 14.14 -3.71 -21.14
CA ALA A 30 14.15 -2.46 -21.92
C ALA A 30 12.75 -1.99 -22.33
N LYS A 31 11.83 -2.92 -22.62
CA LYS A 31 10.43 -2.59 -22.92
C LYS A 31 9.70 -2.05 -21.69
N SER A 32 9.97 -2.62 -20.53
CA SER A 32 9.37 -2.15 -19.28
C SER A 32 9.87 -0.77 -18.89
N GLU A 33 11.20 -0.56 -18.90
CA GLU A 33 11.78 0.75 -18.63
C GLU A 33 11.16 1.82 -19.56
N ALA A 34 10.97 1.50 -20.84
CA ALA A 34 10.32 2.40 -21.78
C ALA A 34 8.83 2.66 -21.44
N ILE A 35 8.11 1.66 -20.94
CA ILE A 35 6.71 1.82 -20.50
C ILE A 35 6.65 2.67 -19.22
N VAL A 36 7.47 2.37 -18.23
CA VAL A 36 7.55 3.14 -16.98
C VAL A 36 7.88 4.60 -17.26
N GLU A 37 8.87 4.85 -18.11
CA GLU A 37 9.24 6.22 -18.53
C GLU A 37 8.11 6.91 -19.29
N ALA A 38 7.46 6.23 -20.23
CA ALA A 38 6.33 6.79 -20.97
C ALA A 38 5.14 7.11 -20.05
N VAL A 39 4.82 6.22 -19.09
CA VAL A 39 3.79 6.45 -18.08
C VAL A 39 4.16 7.62 -17.19
N TYR A 40 5.41 7.69 -16.75
CA TYR A 40 5.90 8.80 -15.93
C TYR A 40 5.82 10.15 -16.66
N GLN A 41 6.24 10.21 -17.92
CA GLN A 41 6.15 11.44 -18.72
C GLN A 41 4.69 11.83 -18.98
N ALA A 42 3.83 10.89 -19.35
CA ALA A 42 2.39 11.15 -19.52
C ALA A 42 1.74 11.63 -18.21
N ALA A 43 2.12 11.04 -17.07
CA ALA A 43 1.66 11.44 -15.77
C ALA A 43 2.12 12.85 -15.39
N LYS A 44 3.38 13.18 -15.68
CA LYS A 44 3.96 14.52 -15.48
C LYS A 44 3.24 15.57 -16.34
N ASP A 45 3.00 15.27 -17.62
CA ASP A 45 2.31 16.17 -18.53
C ASP A 45 0.85 16.38 -18.12
N ALA A 46 0.18 15.31 -17.65
CA ALA A 46 -1.18 15.40 -17.11
C ALA A 46 -1.20 16.21 -15.81
N ALA A 47 -0.24 16.01 -14.89
CA ALA A 47 -0.12 16.80 -13.66
C ALA A 47 0.09 18.28 -13.95
N VAL A 48 0.93 18.63 -14.93
CA VAL A 48 1.11 20.01 -15.42
C VAL A 48 -0.19 20.59 -15.98
N THR A 49 -0.92 19.80 -16.77
CA THR A 49 -2.19 20.21 -17.39
C THR A 49 -3.30 20.39 -16.37
N LEU A 50 -3.36 19.55 -15.33
CA LEU A 50 -4.36 19.62 -14.27
C LEU A 50 -4.06 20.75 -13.26
N GLY A 51 -2.84 21.29 -13.26
CA GLY A 51 -2.40 22.34 -12.35
C GLY A 51 -2.21 21.84 -10.90
N ARG A 52 -1.85 22.78 -10.03
CA ARG A 52 -1.69 22.48 -8.61
C ARG A 52 -3.04 22.33 -7.92
N ALA A 53 -3.08 21.45 -6.91
CA ALA A 53 -4.23 21.32 -6.04
C ALA A 53 -4.53 22.66 -5.33
N PRO A 54 -5.81 23.00 -5.11
CA PRO A 54 -6.16 24.18 -4.32
C PRO A 54 -5.58 24.08 -2.91
N SER A 55 -5.15 25.24 -2.35
CA SER A 55 -4.66 25.29 -0.97
C SER A 55 -5.74 24.87 0.03
N VAL A 56 -5.32 24.20 1.10
CA VAL A 56 -6.20 23.79 2.20
C VAL A 56 -5.99 24.76 3.37
N PRO A 57 -7.05 25.40 3.92
CA PRO A 57 -6.93 26.23 5.10
C PRO A 57 -6.31 25.47 6.27
N LYS A 58 -5.44 26.14 7.04
CA LYS A 58 -4.85 25.51 8.24
C LYS A 58 -5.95 25.30 9.30
N PRO A 59 -5.97 24.12 9.96
CA PRO A 59 -6.89 23.91 11.08
C PRO A 59 -6.52 24.82 12.27
N LYS A 60 -7.43 24.92 13.21
CA LYS A 60 -7.15 25.66 14.45
C LYS A 60 -6.05 24.95 15.23
N THR A 61 -4.97 25.67 15.55
CA THR A 61 -3.85 25.13 16.32
C THR A 61 -4.27 24.76 17.74
N ASP A 62 -3.97 23.53 18.16
CA ASP A 62 -4.09 23.09 19.54
C ASP A 62 -2.87 23.55 20.34
N LEU A 63 -3.07 24.45 21.30
CA LEU A 63 -1.99 25.01 22.11
C LEU A 63 -1.54 24.12 23.27
N ARG A 64 -2.23 23.01 23.55
CA ARG A 64 -1.84 22.06 24.56
C ARG A 64 -0.52 21.37 24.18
N ARG A 65 0.28 21.01 25.18
CA ARG A 65 1.61 20.42 24.97
C ARG A 65 1.84 19.12 25.74
N LYS A 66 0.95 18.78 26.68
CA LYS A 66 1.12 17.62 27.53
C LYS A 66 0.57 16.36 26.83
N ASN A 67 1.36 15.32 26.82
CA ASN A 67 1.02 14.00 26.27
C ASN A 67 0.45 14.08 24.82
N PRO A 68 1.18 14.67 23.87
CA PRO A 68 0.70 14.73 22.48
C PRO A 68 0.67 13.32 21.88
N GLU A 69 -0.31 13.09 21.01
CA GLU A 69 -0.38 11.88 20.20
C GLU A 69 -0.35 12.22 18.72
N VAL A 70 0.07 11.25 17.92
CA VAL A 70 0.07 11.31 16.45
C VAL A 70 -0.97 10.33 15.93
N ALA A 71 -1.82 10.78 15.01
CA ALA A 71 -2.73 9.88 14.32
C ALA A 71 -1.96 9.06 13.28
N LEU A 72 -2.01 7.74 13.38
CA LEU A 72 -1.40 6.81 12.44
C LEU A 72 -2.52 6.13 11.63
N ILE A 73 -2.59 6.45 10.34
CA ILE A 73 -3.67 6.07 9.44
C ILE A 73 -3.12 5.05 8.45
N HIS A 74 -3.68 3.85 8.42
CA HIS A 74 -3.31 2.84 7.44
C HIS A 74 -4.41 2.65 6.40
N ALA A 75 -4.14 3.11 5.19
CA ALA A 75 -4.99 3.07 4.01
C ALA A 75 -4.35 2.14 2.97
N THR A 76 -5.02 1.06 2.58
CA THR A 76 -4.47 0.01 1.72
C THR A 76 -5.57 -0.69 0.93
N ASP A 77 -5.19 -1.44 -0.09
CA ASP A 77 -6.07 -2.33 -0.85
C ASP A 77 -7.33 -1.62 -1.39
N TRP A 78 -7.14 -0.40 -1.92
CA TRP A 78 -8.24 0.34 -2.53
C TRP A 78 -8.73 -0.33 -3.81
N GLN A 79 -7.83 -1.03 -4.51
CA GLN A 79 -8.12 -1.74 -5.76
C GLN A 79 -9.03 -0.92 -6.68
N LEU A 80 -8.72 0.38 -6.80
CA LEU A 80 -9.50 1.32 -7.58
C LEU A 80 -9.50 0.90 -9.05
N GLY A 81 -10.69 0.74 -9.61
CA GLY A 81 -10.89 0.23 -10.96
C GLY A 81 -11.46 -1.19 -10.98
N LYS A 82 -11.50 -1.90 -9.85
CA LYS A 82 -12.20 -3.18 -9.74
C LYS A 82 -13.70 -2.99 -9.88
N GLN A 83 -14.36 -3.95 -10.53
CA GLN A 83 -15.80 -4.00 -10.68
C GLN A 83 -16.35 -5.33 -10.17
N THR A 84 -17.22 -5.25 -9.17
CA THR A 84 -18.03 -6.37 -8.66
C THR A 84 -19.49 -5.94 -8.59
N SER A 85 -20.39 -6.79 -8.05
CA SER A 85 -21.79 -6.39 -7.78
C SER A 85 -21.90 -5.23 -6.80
N ASP A 86 -20.94 -5.08 -5.88
CA ASP A 86 -21.00 -4.18 -4.71
C ASP A 86 -19.82 -3.21 -4.61
N TYR A 87 -18.95 -3.22 -5.60
CA TYR A 87 -17.75 -2.39 -5.65
C TYR A 87 -17.44 -1.90 -7.06
N ASP A 88 -17.23 -0.60 -7.16
CA ASP A 88 -16.82 0.15 -8.34
C ASP A 88 -16.00 1.38 -7.91
N ILE A 89 -15.52 2.19 -8.86
CA ILE A 89 -14.76 3.42 -8.57
C ILE A 89 -15.55 4.39 -7.70
N ASP A 90 -16.84 4.54 -7.93
CA ASP A 90 -17.66 5.47 -7.17
C ASP A 90 -17.90 4.98 -5.73
N THR A 91 -18.06 3.68 -5.54
CA THR A 91 -18.16 3.04 -4.21
C THR A 91 -16.83 3.16 -3.46
N CYS A 92 -15.70 2.90 -4.12
CA CYS A 92 -14.37 3.14 -3.57
C CYS A 92 -14.24 4.57 -3.06
N ARG A 93 -14.52 5.55 -3.92
CA ARG A 93 -14.45 6.98 -3.59
C ARG A 93 -15.34 7.35 -2.40
N LYS A 94 -16.59 6.89 -2.37
CA LYS A 94 -17.51 7.12 -1.25
C LYS A 94 -16.96 6.55 0.06
N ARG A 95 -16.43 5.31 0.04
CA ARG A 95 -15.86 4.65 1.21
C ARG A 95 -14.62 5.37 1.73
N ILE A 96 -13.74 5.83 0.84
CA ILE A 96 -12.55 6.59 1.25
C ILE A 96 -12.90 7.97 1.79
N HIS A 97 -13.89 8.65 1.23
CA HIS A 97 -14.41 9.89 1.81
C HIS A 97 -15.00 9.65 3.20
N ARG A 98 -15.78 8.60 3.37
CA ARG A 98 -16.33 8.20 4.69
C ARG A 98 -15.22 7.86 5.69
N PHE A 99 -14.13 7.24 5.24
CA PHE A 99 -12.96 7.00 6.08
C PHE A 99 -12.39 8.32 6.60
N ALA A 100 -12.16 9.29 5.71
CA ALA A 100 -11.67 10.61 6.09
C ALA A 100 -12.60 11.33 7.09
N GLU A 101 -13.91 11.26 6.91
CA GLU A 101 -14.90 11.83 7.85
C GLU A 101 -14.85 11.15 9.22
N LYS A 102 -14.76 9.82 9.25
CA LYS A 102 -14.64 9.06 10.51
C LYS A 102 -13.32 9.34 11.22
N ILE A 103 -12.19 9.51 10.49
CA ILE A 103 -10.93 9.98 11.07
C ILE A 103 -11.12 11.31 11.78
N GLY A 104 -11.77 12.27 11.14
CA GLY A 104 -12.06 13.56 11.76
C GLY A 104 -12.85 13.43 13.07
N THR A 105 -13.94 12.67 13.03
CA THR A 105 -14.79 12.43 14.22
C THR A 105 -14.01 11.74 15.35
N MET A 106 -13.25 10.68 15.04
CA MET A 106 -12.47 9.95 16.05
C MET A 106 -11.33 10.81 16.61
N THR A 107 -10.72 11.67 15.77
CA THR A 107 -9.69 12.60 16.21
C THR A 107 -10.26 13.65 17.19
N GLU A 108 -11.47 14.14 16.97
CA GLU A 108 -12.11 15.04 17.94
C GLU A 108 -12.40 14.35 19.28
N ILE A 109 -12.77 13.07 19.27
CA ILE A 109 -12.91 12.28 20.51
C ILE A 109 -11.56 12.15 21.23
N GLN A 110 -10.48 11.82 20.49
CA GLN A 110 -9.14 11.69 21.06
C GLN A 110 -8.60 13.02 21.58
N ARG A 111 -8.93 14.11 20.89
CA ARG A 111 -8.60 15.49 21.31
C ARG A 111 -9.27 15.92 22.61
N ALA A 112 -10.28 15.20 23.10
CA ALA A 112 -10.85 15.51 24.41
C ALA A 112 -9.80 15.33 25.52
N ASP A 113 -8.88 14.41 25.38
CA ASP A 113 -7.83 14.12 26.38
C ASP A 113 -6.42 14.52 25.91
N HIS A 114 -6.08 14.21 24.65
CA HIS A 114 -4.73 14.41 24.10
C HIS A 114 -4.71 15.47 22.97
N PRO A 115 -3.67 16.33 22.88
CA PRO A 115 -3.46 17.12 21.65
C PRO A 115 -3.02 16.20 20.51
N VAL A 116 -3.75 16.21 19.40
CA VAL A 116 -3.44 15.47 18.16
C VAL A 116 -3.29 16.47 17.03
N LYS A 117 -2.06 16.87 16.73
CA LYS A 117 -1.73 17.90 15.73
C LYS A 117 -1.27 17.32 14.41
N GLU A 118 -0.68 16.14 14.46
CA GLU A 118 0.01 15.51 13.35
C GLU A 118 -0.67 14.19 12.98
N ALA A 119 -0.63 13.89 11.70
CA ALA A 119 -1.01 12.59 11.19
C ALA A 119 0.13 11.97 10.38
N HIS A 120 0.27 10.66 10.47
CA HIS A 120 1.08 9.85 9.58
C HIS A 120 0.15 8.94 8.78
N VAL A 121 0.09 9.15 7.47
CA VAL A 121 -0.68 8.33 6.53
C VAL A 121 0.25 7.28 5.93
N MET A 122 -0.10 6.02 6.07
CA MET A 122 0.56 4.89 5.42
C MET A 122 -0.32 4.40 4.27
N PHE A 123 0.13 4.54 3.03
CA PHE A 123 -0.46 3.84 1.89
C PHE A 123 0.21 2.47 1.76
N GLY A 124 -0.57 1.41 1.95
CA GLY A 124 -0.07 0.03 2.10
C GLY A 124 -0.03 -0.81 0.82
N GLY A 125 -0.18 -0.18 -0.36
CA GLY A 125 -0.17 -0.88 -1.64
C GLY A 125 -1.55 -1.37 -2.10
N ASP A 126 -1.59 -1.95 -3.30
CA ASP A 126 -2.80 -2.38 -4.02
C ASP A 126 -3.83 -1.25 -4.12
N MET A 127 -3.33 -0.06 -4.45
CA MET A 127 -4.16 1.13 -4.61
C MET A 127 -4.91 1.11 -5.93
N VAL A 128 -4.31 0.57 -6.99
CA VAL A 128 -4.96 0.23 -8.28
C VAL A 128 -5.36 -1.23 -8.30
N GLU A 129 -6.39 -1.58 -9.08
CA GLU A 129 -6.73 -2.99 -9.33
C GLU A 129 -5.71 -3.67 -10.25
N GLY A 130 -5.17 -2.94 -11.23
CA GLY A 130 -4.27 -3.51 -12.23
C GLY A 130 -5.01 -4.24 -13.36
N LEU A 131 -4.29 -4.98 -14.22
CA LEU A 131 -4.87 -5.65 -15.40
C LEU A 131 -4.28 -7.03 -15.73
N GLY A 132 -3.36 -7.58 -14.96
CA GLY A 132 -2.67 -8.79 -15.41
C GLY A 132 -2.07 -9.62 -14.30
N ILE A 133 -2.61 -9.54 -13.10
CA ILE A 133 -2.10 -10.21 -11.91
C ILE A 133 -2.57 -11.66 -11.85
N PHE A 134 -3.84 -11.90 -12.24
CA PHE A 134 -4.43 -13.23 -12.32
C PHE A 134 -5.30 -13.38 -13.58
N PRO A 135 -5.50 -14.62 -14.05
CA PRO A 135 -6.40 -14.89 -15.17
C PRO A 135 -7.83 -14.44 -14.87
N GLY A 136 -8.47 -13.73 -15.80
CA GLY A 136 -9.83 -13.23 -15.62
C GLY A 136 -9.93 -11.79 -15.12
N GLN A 137 -8.93 -11.27 -14.43
CA GLN A 137 -8.93 -9.90 -13.90
C GLN A 137 -9.36 -8.82 -14.92
N PRO A 138 -8.95 -8.85 -16.21
CA PRO A 138 -9.40 -7.86 -17.18
C PRO A 138 -10.91 -7.81 -17.44
N TYR A 139 -11.66 -8.82 -17.00
CA TYR A 139 -13.13 -8.86 -17.08
C TYR A 139 -13.81 -8.35 -15.82
N GLU A 140 -13.04 -8.06 -14.76
CA GLU A 140 -13.50 -7.60 -13.46
C GLU A 140 -13.05 -6.15 -13.16
N VAL A 141 -12.83 -5.37 -14.22
CA VAL A 141 -12.42 -3.96 -14.11
C VAL A 141 -13.36 -3.08 -14.93
N GLU A 142 -13.71 -1.91 -14.40
CA GLU A 142 -14.52 -0.91 -15.12
C GLU A 142 -13.67 0.16 -15.82
N ALA A 143 -12.35 0.19 -15.54
CA ALA A 143 -11.43 1.18 -16.08
C ALA A 143 -10.13 0.54 -16.56
N HIS A 144 -9.54 1.05 -17.62
CA HIS A 144 -8.22 0.64 -18.05
C HIS A 144 -7.12 1.18 -17.13
N LEU A 145 -5.90 0.66 -17.24
CA LEU A 145 -4.82 0.91 -16.30
C LEU A 145 -4.49 2.40 -16.12
N PHE A 146 -4.55 3.19 -17.17
CA PHE A 146 -4.26 4.64 -17.08
C PHE A 146 -5.39 5.40 -16.38
N GLU A 147 -6.64 5.05 -16.62
CA GLU A 147 -7.79 5.63 -15.93
C GLU A 147 -7.72 5.27 -14.42
N GLN A 148 -7.38 4.01 -14.10
CA GLN A 148 -7.14 3.59 -12.72
C GLN A 148 -6.04 4.44 -12.07
N LEU A 149 -4.89 4.59 -12.74
CA LEU A 149 -3.75 5.37 -12.25
C LEU A 149 -4.14 6.81 -11.89
N PHE A 150 -4.77 7.53 -12.82
CA PHE A 150 -5.12 8.93 -12.60
C PHE A 150 -6.24 9.11 -11.56
N ALA A 151 -7.23 8.23 -11.57
CA ALA A 151 -8.31 8.25 -10.59
C ALA A 151 -7.77 7.97 -9.17
N THR A 152 -6.84 7.02 -9.04
CA THR A 152 -6.19 6.68 -7.77
C THR A 152 -5.34 7.84 -7.27
N ALA A 153 -4.49 8.42 -8.11
CA ALA A 153 -3.67 9.58 -7.73
C ALA A 153 -4.54 10.77 -7.28
N GLY A 154 -5.64 11.03 -7.99
CA GLY A 154 -6.59 12.07 -7.61
C GLY A 154 -7.30 11.81 -6.28
N LEU A 155 -7.68 10.55 -6.00
CA LEU A 155 -8.31 10.17 -4.74
C LEU A 155 -7.33 10.23 -3.56
N MET A 156 -6.06 9.87 -3.76
CA MET A 156 -4.99 10.03 -2.76
C MET A 156 -4.76 11.51 -2.43
N GLU A 157 -4.65 12.34 -3.45
CA GLU A 157 -4.52 13.79 -3.27
C GLU A 157 -5.69 14.34 -2.44
N ASP A 158 -6.93 14.02 -2.81
CA ASP A 158 -8.12 14.46 -2.09
C ASP A 158 -8.12 13.94 -0.64
N PHE A 159 -7.74 12.68 -0.41
CA PHE A 159 -7.64 12.11 0.92
C PHE A 159 -6.62 12.87 1.79
N VAL A 160 -5.41 13.12 1.29
CA VAL A 160 -4.38 13.86 2.05
C VAL A 160 -4.80 15.31 2.29
N ARG A 161 -5.48 15.96 1.33
CA ARG A 161 -6.05 17.29 1.54
C ARG A 161 -7.11 17.32 2.65
N ARG A 162 -7.93 16.27 2.78
CA ARG A 162 -8.86 16.14 3.90
C ARG A 162 -8.13 15.97 5.23
N MET A 163 -7.01 15.24 5.24
CA MET A 163 -6.16 15.16 6.43
C MET A 163 -5.55 16.50 6.81
N LEU A 164 -5.11 17.31 5.83
CA LEU A 164 -4.61 18.68 6.07
C LEU A 164 -5.66 19.65 6.63
N ALA A 165 -6.95 19.37 6.40
CA ALA A 165 -8.03 20.15 7.02
C ALA A 165 -8.23 19.78 8.50
N ILE A 166 -7.76 18.60 8.93
CA ILE A 166 -7.88 18.09 10.30
C ILE A 166 -6.59 18.32 11.09
N PHE A 167 -5.43 18.09 10.48
CA PHE A 167 -4.11 18.10 11.11
C PHE A 167 -3.24 19.25 10.66
N GLU A 168 -2.37 19.74 11.54
CA GLU A 168 -1.43 20.82 11.26
C GLU A 168 -0.32 20.36 10.30
N HIS A 169 0.14 19.10 10.45
CA HIS A 169 1.14 18.43 9.60
C HIS A 169 0.72 17.02 9.25
N VAL A 170 1.05 16.59 8.04
CA VAL A 170 0.77 15.24 7.53
C VAL A 170 2.05 14.67 6.90
N THR A 171 2.52 13.54 7.44
CA THR A 171 3.56 12.74 6.80
C THR A 171 2.88 11.58 6.05
N VAL A 172 3.33 11.31 4.84
CA VAL A 172 2.81 10.23 4.01
C VAL A 172 3.94 9.26 3.70
N THR A 173 3.77 8.00 4.06
CA THR A 173 4.68 6.91 3.68
C THR A 173 3.95 5.94 2.76
N CYS A 174 4.62 5.54 1.67
CA CYS A 174 3.99 4.77 0.61
C CYS A 174 4.74 3.45 0.38
N GLU A 175 4.02 2.33 0.47
CA GLU A 175 4.46 1.01 0.04
C GLU A 175 3.65 0.56 -1.17
N TYR A 176 4.21 -0.24 -2.05
CA TYR A 176 3.52 -0.74 -3.24
C TYR A 176 3.01 -2.17 -3.03
N GLY A 177 1.90 -2.49 -3.69
CA GLY A 177 1.30 -3.82 -3.62
C GLY A 177 1.57 -4.69 -4.84
N ASN A 178 0.89 -5.82 -4.91
CA ASN A 178 1.05 -6.75 -6.01
C ASN A 178 0.15 -6.48 -7.22
N HIS A 179 -0.95 -5.77 -7.06
CA HIS A 179 -1.87 -5.43 -8.15
C HIS A 179 -1.30 -4.38 -9.11
N GLY A 180 -0.48 -3.45 -8.61
CA GLY A 180 0.17 -2.44 -9.44
C GLY A 180 1.34 -2.93 -10.30
N ARG A 181 1.70 -4.22 -10.27
CA ARG A 181 2.85 -4.76 -11.02
C ARG A 181 2.67 -4.68 -12.53
N LEU A 182 3.78 -4.40 -13.22
CA LEU A 182 3.85 -4.40 -14.69
C LEU A 182 4.24 -5.79 -15.23
N GLY A 183 3.40 -6.81 -14.99
CA GLY A 183 3.63 -8.17 -15.44
C GLY A 183 3.56 -9.20 -14.32
N ARG A 184 3.92 -10.46 -14.63
CA ARG A 184 3.88 -11.55 -13.66
C ARG A 184 4.97 -11.39 -12.59
N LYS A 185 4.76 -11.97 -11.42
CA LYS A 185 5.75 -11.96 -10.32
C LYS A 185 7.07 -12.56 -10.80
N GLY A 186 8.13 -11.75 -10.75
CA GLY A 186 9.48 -12.14 -11.16
C GLY A 186 9.84 -11.81 -12.62
N ASP A 187 8.91 -11.34 -13.43
CA ASP A 187 9.22 -10.87 -14.80
C ASP A 187 9.92 -9.51 -14.79
N MET A 188 9.61 -8.70 -13.78
CA MET A 188 10.05 -7.30 -13.66
C MET A 188 10.48 -7.01 -12.22
N PRO A 189 11.33 -5.99 -11.98
CA PRO A 189 11.59 -5.48 -10.64
C PRO A 189 10.29 -5.13 -9.92
N GLY A 190 10.13 -5.51 -8.66
CA GLY A 190 8.91 -5.22 -7.89
C GLY A 190 8.61 -3.72 -7.77
N ALA A 191 9.68 -2.91 -7.79
CA ALA A 191 9.59 -1.45 -7.76
C ALA A 191 9.03 -0.81 -9.04
N ASP A 192 8.98 -1.54 -10.18
CA ASP A 192 8.30 -1.11 -11.40
C ASP A 192 6.79 -1.37 -11.24
N ASN A 193 6.11 -0.42 -10.59
CA ASN A 193 4.78 -0.60 -10.06
C ASN A 193 3.93 0.66 -10.24
N ILE A 194 2.68 0.49 -10.66
CA ILE A 194 1.73 1.59 -10.91
C ILE A 194 1.37 2.35 -9.64
N ASP A 195 1.29 1.68 -8.47
CA ASP A 195 1.06 2.37 -7.20
C ASP A 195 2.11 3.45 -6.97
N ARG A 196 3.40 3.15 -7.23
CA ARG A 196 4.49 4.12 -7.08
C ARG A 196 4.36 5.32 -8.01
N VAL A 197 3.83 5.10 -9.22
CA VAL A 197 3.53 6.21 -10.15
C VAL A 197 2.38 7.05 -9.61
N ALA A 198 1.31 6.43 -9.09
CA ALA A 198 0.19 7.13 -8.47
C ALA A 198 0.64 7.99 -7.27
N TYR A 199 1.51 7.44 -6.40
CA TYR A 199 2.11 8.15 -5.27
C TYR A 199 2.89 9.39 -5.71
N LYS A 200 3.70 9.23 -6.76
CA LYS A 200 4.48 10.35 -7.30
C LYS A 200 3.59 11.45 -7.86
N ILE A 201 2.56 11.10 -8.63
CA ILE A 201 1.61 12.07 -9.19
C ILE A 201 0.88 12.82 -8.06
N ALA A 202 0.37 12.08 -7.07
CA ALA A 202 -0.36 12.68 -5.95
C ALA A 202 0.54 13.62 -5.14
N GLY A 203 1.80 13.21 -4.87
CA GLY A 203 2.78 14.02 -4.15
C GLY A 203 3.19 15.28 -4.92
N ASP A 204 3.47 15.16 -6.22
CA ASP A 204 3.87 16.29 -7.06
C ASP A 204 2.74 17.35 -7.24
N ARG A 205 1.47 16.92 -7.17
CA ARG A 205 0.32 17.83 -7.25
C ARG A 205 0.01 18.51 -5.93
N LEU A 206 0.33 17.89 -4.81
CA LEU A 206 0.05 18.38 -3.48
C LEU A 206 1.31 19.05 -2.88
N GLU A 207 1.74 20.17 -3.47
CA GLU A 207 2.80 21.00 -2.92
C GLU A 207 2.25 21.87 -1.77
N ASP A 208 2.29 21.34 -0.55
CA ASP A 208 1.96 22.07 0.68
C ASP A 208 3.12 21.87 1.68
N GLU A 209 3.63 22.95 2.28
CA GLU A 209 4.74 22.91 3.25
C GLU A 209 4.46 22.03 4.48
N ARG A 210 3.18 21.71 4.72
CA ARG A 210 2.71 20.87 5.83
C ARG A 210 2.70 19.39 5.48
N VAL A 211 3.04 19.01 4.25
CA VAL A 211 3.04 17.62 3.80
C VAL A 211 4.46 17.16 3.51
N THR A 212 4.81 16.00 4.06
CA THR A 212 6.05 15.30 3.72
C THR A 212 5.70 13.97 3.07
N TRP A 213 6.14 13.73 1.82
CA TRP A 213 5.98 12.46 1.13
C TRP A 213 7.25 11.64 1.20
N GLN A 214 7.11 10.38 1.63
CA GLN A 214 8.17 9.40 1.72
C GLN A 214 7.83 8.21 0.82
N THR A 215 8.63 8.02 -0.23
CA THR A 215 8.51 6.90 -1.15
C THR A 215 9.85 6.20 -1.30
N SER A 216 9.85 4.88 -1.43
CA SER A 216 11.07 4.08 -1.57
C SER A 216 10.85 2.98 -2.61
N PRO A 217 11.89 2.51 -3.31
CA PRO A 217 11.81 1.30 -4.13
C PRO A 217 11.94 0.00 -3.31
N ALA A 218 12.18 0.08 -2.00
CA ALA A 218 12.25 -1.09 -1.13
C ALA A 218 10.86 -1.71 -0.96
N TRP A 219 10.81 -3.01 -0.69
CA TRP A 219 9.59 -3.79 -0.47
C TRP A 219 9.01 -3.63 0.94
N TYR A 220 9.60 -2.77 1.76
CA TYR A 220 9.13 -2.38 3.08
C TYR A 220 9.56 -0.95 3.41
N GLN A 221 8.85 -0.34 4.35
CA GLN A 221 9.17 0.96 4.91
C GLN A 221 9.20 0.87 6.44
N ILE A 222 10.06 1.66 7.07
CA ILE A 222 9.99 1.92 8.52
C ILE A 222 9.38 3.31 8.72
N VAL A 223 8.28 3.34 9.45
CA VAL A 223 7.58 4.56 9.86
C VAL A 223 8.01 4.90 11.27
N GLU A 224 8.66 6.04 11.45
CA GLU A 224 9.15 6.50 12.75
C GLU A 224 8.27 7.62 13.29
N ILE A 225 7.78 7.47 14.52
CA ILE A 225 6.99 8.47 15.26
C ILE A 225 7.58 8.59 16.69
N GLY A 226 8.53 9.49 16.87
CA GLY A 226 9.29 9.58 18.11
C GLY A 226 10.04 8.28 18.42
N ASN A 227 9.71 7.64 19.56
CA ASN A 227 10.29 6.35 19.96
C ASN A 227 9.52 5.14 19.38
N TYR A 228 8.44 5.35 18.62
CA TYR A 228 7.67 4.30 17.98
C TYR A 228 8.18 4.01 16.56
N GLY A 229 8.40 2.74 16.25
CA GLY A 229 8.72 2.26 14.91
C GLY A 229 7.64 1.31 14.40
N ALA A 230 7.09 1.55 13.22
CA ALA A 230 6.19 0.63 12.55
C ALA A 230 6.83 0.10 11.25
N LEU A 231 6.83 -1.22 11.07
CA LEU A 231 7.16 -1.86 9.81
C LEU A 231 5.91 -1.85 8.92
N LEU A 232 5.98 -1.16 7.80
CA LEU A 232 4.97 -1.18 6.76
C LEU A 232 5.42 -2.11 5.62
N VAL A 233 4.62 -3.12 5.32
CA VAL A 233 4.77 -4.04 4.18
C VAL A 233 3.42 -4.17 3.49
N HIS A 234 3.39 -4.62 2.22
CA HIS A 234 2.10 -4.93 1.61
C HIS A 234 1.52 -6.24 2.14
N GLY A 235 2.29 -7.33 2.16
CA GLY A 235 1.87 -8.65 2.66
C GLY A 235 2.03 -9.78 1.65
N ASP A 236 2.24 -9.50 0.37
CA ASP A 236 2.42 -10.52 -0.69
C ASP A 236 3.77 -11.27 -0.61
N GLU A 237 4.66 -10.87 0.29
CA GLU A 237 5.86 -11.60 0.69
C GLU A 237 5.56 -12.82 1.55
N ILE A 238 4.34 -12.90 2.08
CA ILE A 238 3.94 -13.95 3.02
C ILE A 238 3.18 -15.03 2.26
N LYS A 239 3.76 -16.22 2.22
CA LYS A 239 3.06 -17.40 1.73
C LYS A 239 2.17 -17.94 2.83
N SER A 240 0.87 -18.12 2.54
CA SER A 240 -0.04 -18.79 3.47
C SER A 240 0.40 -20.23 3.65
N PHE A 241 0.44 -20.71 4.90
CA PHE A 241 0.79 -22.07 5.26
C PHE A 241 -0.36 -22.70 6.05
N GLY A 242 -0.88 -23.81 5.56
CA GLY A 242 -1.65 -24.74 6.37
C GLY A 242 -3.06 -24.33 6.74
N GLY A 243 -3.91 -23.92 5.79
CA GLY A 243 -5.34 -23.71 6.04
C GLY A 243 -5.91 -22.40 5.49
N ASN A 244 -7.18 -22.18 5.69
CA ASN A 244 -7.94 -21.06 5.17
C ASN A 244 -7.53 -19.68 5.77
N THR A 245 -6.74 -19.67 6.85
CA THR A 245 -6.34 -18.42 7.51
C THR A 245 -4.83 -18.23 7.41
N PRO A 246 -4.34 -17.12 6.83
CA PRO A 246 -2.91 -16.87 6.68
C PRO A 246 -2.19 -16.54 8.00
N ALA A 247 -2.90 -16.52 9.13
CA ALA A 247 -2.40 -16.07 10.44
C ALA A 247 -1.07 -16.71 10.86
N PHE A 248 -0.92 -18.03 10.65
CA PHE A 248 0.35 -18.72 10.97
C PHE A 248 1.52 -18.26 10.09
N GLY A 249 1.27 -18.08 8.79
CA GLY A 249 2.28 -17.58 7.86
C GLY A 249 2.70 -16.15 8.22
N ILE A 250 1.73 -15.30 8.53
CA ILE A 250 1.92 -13.92 8.96
C ILE A 250 2.76 -13.88 10.25
N LEU A 251 2.31 -14.56 11.30
CA LEU A 251 2.99 -14.56 12.59
C LEU A 251 4.42 -15.09 12.48
N ARG A 252 4.62 -16.20 11.76
CA ARG A 252 5.94 -16.77 11.52
C ARG A 252 6.87 -15.78 10.83
N LYS A 253 6.39 -15.14 9.75
CA LYS A 253 7.20 -14.24 8.94
C LYS A 253 7.55 -12.96 9.70
N CYS A 254 6.60 -12.35 10.39
CA CYS A 254 6.82 -11.14 11.18
C CYS A 254 7.80 -11.40 12.34
N ASN A 255 7.70 -12.55 13.02
CA ASN A 255 8.69 -12.94 14.04
C ASN A 255 10.09 -13.12 13.43
N GLN A 256 10.22 -13.67 12.21
CA GLN A 256 11.52 -13.75 11.53
C GLN A 256 12.07 -12.37 11.19
N TRP A 257 11.22 -11.44 10.72
CA TRP A 257 11.64 -10.06 10.44
C TRP A 257 12.12 -9.35 11.71
N SER A 258 11.42 -9.51 12.83
CA SER A 258 11.78 -8.87 14.10
C SER A 258 13.04 -9.42 14.77
N THR A 259 13.55 -10.57 14.31
CA THR A 259 14.80 -11.17 14.83
C THR A 259 16.05 -10.78 14.03
N GLY A 260 16.01 -9.68 13.28
CA GLY A 260 17.16 -9.09 12.60
C GLY A 260 17.27 -9.43 11.10
N VAL A 261 16.23 -10.04 10.50
CA VAL A 261 16.15 -10.17 9.03
C VAL A 261 15.92 -8.78 8.40
N ILE A 262 15.10 -7.95 9.04
CA ILE A 262 15.04 -6.52 8.80
C ILE A 262 15.98 -5.86 9.82
N PRO A 263 17.00 -5.11 9.38
CA PRO A 263 18.03 -4.57 10.29
C PRO A 263 17.53 -3.42 11.14
N GLU A 264 16.51 -2.68 10.71
CA GLU A 264 15.92 -1.57 11.43
C GLU A 264 15.01 -2.09 12.54
N ALA A 265 15.01 -1.41 13.69
CA ALA A 265 14.13 -1.74 14.81
C ALA A 265 12.70 -1.27 14.53
N PHE A 266 11.72 -2.11 14.85
CA PHE A 266 10.31 -1.76 14.82
C PHE A 266 9.56 -2.42 15.98
N SER A 267 8.49 -1.76 16.42
CA SER A 267 7.60 -2.25 17.48
C SER A 267 6.47 -3.10 16.92
N ASP A 268 5.80 -2.60 15.89
CA ASP A 268 4.59 -3.18 15.30
C ASP A 268 4.74 -3.35 13.78
N VAL A 269 3.87 -4.17 13.20
CA VAL A 269 3.82 -4.44 11.75
C VAL A 269 2.45 -4.07 11.21
N TYR A 270 2.41 -3.38 10.07
CA TYR A 270 1.20 -3.05 9.33
C TYR A 270 1.24 -3.68 7.95
N MET A 271 0.14 -4.30 7.54
CA MET A 271 -0.01 -4.89 6.21
C MET A 271 -1.44 -4.90 5.73
N GLY A 272 -1.62 -4.96 4.40
CA GLY A 272 -2.87 -5.18 3.70
C GLY A 272 -2.99 -6.58 3.12
N HIS A 273 -3.20 -6.68 1.79
CA HIS A 273 -3.17 -7.87 0.93
C HIS A 273 -4.23 -8.94 1.22
N PHE A 274 -4.48 -9.23 2.48
CA PHE A 274 -5.40 -10.32 2.88
C PHE A 274 -6.86 -9.88 2.94
N HIS A 275 -7.16 -8.59 2.83
CA HIS A 275 -8.48 -7.96 2.88
C HIS A 275 -9.30 -8.27 4.15
N THR A 276 -8.84 -9.18 4.98
CA THR A 276 -9.48 -9.59 6.23
C THR A 276 -8.77 -8.96 7.42
N PRO A 277 -9.39 -8.03 8.14
CA PRO A 277 -8.75 -7.37 9.26
C PRO A 277 -8.49 -8.35 10.40
N MET A 278 -7.26 -8.37 10.90
CA MET A 278 -6.89 -9.14 12.08
C MET A 278 -5.80 -8.43 12.89
N THR A 279 -5.65 -8.83 14.14
CA THR A 279 -4.56 -8.38 15.01
C THR A 279 -3.92 -9.61 15.64
N LEU A 280 -2.60 -9.72 15.51
CA LEU A 280 -1.82 -10.84 16.06
C LEU A 280 -0.70 -10.27 16.94
N THR A 281 -0.28 -11.02 17.96
CA THR A 281 0.81 -10.60 18.84
C THR A 281 2.07 -11.41 18.51
N MET A 282 3.17 -10.71 18.24
CA MET A 282 4.50 -11.30 18.03
C MET A 282 5.11 -11.79 19.36
N ALA A 283 6.12 -12.65 19.26
CA ALA A 283 6.82 -13.22 20.42
C ALA A 283 7.52 -12.16 21.29
N ASN A 284 7.89 -11.01 20.71
CA ASN A 284 8.47 -9.87 21.43
C ASN A 284 7.43 -8.92 22.05
N GLY A 285 6.13 -9.22 21.92
CA GLY A 285 5.02 -8.42 22.43
C GLY A 285 4.48 -7.36 21.44
N GLY A 286 5.16 -7.12 20.31
CA GLY A 286 4.68 -6.22 19.26
C GLY A 286 3.42 -6.77 18.56
N GLN A 287 2.65 -5.88 17.96
CA GLN A 287 1.41 -6.22 17.29
C GLN A 287 1.60 -6.29 15.76
N ILE A 288 0.86 -7.17 15.13
CA ILE A 288 0.71 -7.24 13.69
C ILE A 288 -0.71 -6.81 13.37
N TYR A 289 -0.85 -5.73 12.62
CA TYR A 289 -2.13 -5.19 12.20
C TYR A 289 -2.35 -5.46 10.71
N VAL A 290 -3.17 -6.46 10.41
CA VAL A 290 -3.66 -6.68 9.06
C VAL A 290 -4.87 -5.80 8.86
N THR A 291 -4.85 -4.96 7.83
CA THR A 291 -5.94 -4.03 7.51
C THR A 291 -6.85 -4.65 6.47
N GLY A 292 -8.14 -4.36 6.57
CA GLY A 292 -9.12 -4.75 5.57
C GLY A 292 -9.02 -3.91 4.30
N SER A 293 -9.83 -4.23 3.31
CA SER A 293 -9.99 -3.47 2.07
C SER A 293 -11.25 -2.60 2.13
N PRO A 294 -11.33 -1.50 1.38
CA PRO A 294 -12.60 -0.84 1.05
C PRO A 294 -13.53 -1.71 0.20
N GLU A 295 -13.00 -2.74 -0.48
CA GLU A 295 -13.79 -3.74 -1.19
C GLU A 295 -14.59 -4.60 -0.20
N SER A 296 -15.86 -4.89 -0.49
CA SER A 296 -16.74 -5.62 0.44
C SER A 296 -16.94 -7.08 0.09
N GLU A 297 -16.88 -7.44 -1.17
CA GLU A 297 -17.16 -8.80 -1.63
C GLU A 297 -16.17 -9.24 -2.71
N ASN A 298 -15.19 -10.01 -2.30
CA ASN A 298 -14.32 -10.70 -3.23
C ASN A 298 -14.87 -12.12 -3.44
N VAL A 299 -15.33 -12.44 -4.66
CA VAL A 299 -15.83 -13.78 -5.01
C VAL A 299 -14.75 -14.82 -4.73
N TYR A 300 -13.50 -14.50 -5.04
CA TYR A 300 -12.35 -15.36 -4.75
C TYR A 300 -12.18 -15.62 -3.24
N ALA A 301 -12.33 -14.59 -2.41
CA ALA A 301 -12.25 -14.75 -0.96
C ALA A 301 -13.41 -15.59 -0.41
N LYS A 302 -14.62 -15.43 -0.96
CA LYS A 302 -15.78 -16.28 -0.60
C LYS A 302 -15.57 -17.75 -1.00
N GLU A 303 -15.08 -17.97 -2.21
CA GLU A 303 -14.97 -19.31 -2.79
C GLU A 303 -13.78 -20.09 -2.22
N PHE A 304 -12.65 -19.44 -2.02
CA PHE A 304 -11.40 -20.08 -1.60
C PHE A 304 -11.04 -19.88 -0.12
N MET A 305 -11.50 -18.78 0.51
CA MET A 305 -11.17 -18.45 1.90
C MET A 305 -12.37 -18.52 2.84
N ALA A 306 -13.57 -18.75 2.32
CA ALA A 306 -14.83 -18.75 3.09
C ALA A 306 -15.00 -17.50 3.98
N ALA A 307 -14.47 -16.36 3.53
CA ALA A 307 -14.51 -15.10 4.26
C ALA A 307 -15.41 -14.09 3.52
N THR A 308 -16.34 -13.49 4.25
CA THR A 308 -17.04 -12.27 3.84
C THR A 308 -16.38 -11.11 4.56
N GLY A 309 -15.78 -10.18 3.81
CA GLY A 309 -15.16 -9.00 4.39
C GLY A 309 -16.15 -7.85 4.51
N HIS A 310 -16.21 -7.18 5.65
CA HIS A 310 -16.79 -5.85 5.74
C HIS A 310 -15.74 -4.82 5.36
N PRO A 311 -16.10 -3.79 4.56
CA PRO A 311 -15.15 -2.78 4.11
C PRO A 311 -14.60 -2.00 5.31
N SER A 312 -13.29 -1.96 5.44
CA SER A 312 -12.66 -1.34 6.62
C SER A 312 -11.23 -0.88 6.35
N GLN A 313 -10.80 0.11 7.13
CA GLN A 313 -9.42 0.61 7.18
C GLN A 313 -9.04 0.82 8.66
N ARG A 314 -7.78 1.22 8.95
CA ARG A 314 -7.33 1.40 10.34
C ARG A 314 -6.92 2.84 10.65
N LEU A 315 -7.26 3.24 11.88
CA LEU A 315 -6.79 4.46 12.52
C LEU A 315 -6.26 4.11 13.91
N HIS A 316 -5.02 4.49 14.18
CA HIS A 316 -4.41 4.37 15.50
C HIS A 316 -3.99 5.73 16.01
N TYR A 317 -3.80 5.85 17.32
CA TYR A 317 -3.10 6.96 17.94
C TYR A 317 -1.86 6.44 18.63
N VAL A 318 -0.76 7.18 18.49
CA VAL A 318 0.56 6.79 18.95
C VAL A 318 1.06 7.86 19.91
N ASP A 319 1.49 7.43 21.10
CA ASP A 319 2.28 8.26 22.00
C ASP A 319 3.75 8.20 21.55
N PRO A 320 4.31 9.30 21.02
CA PRO A 320 5.66 9.32 20.48
C PRO A 320 6.73 9.20 21.57
N GLU A 321 6.45 9.58 22.83
CA GLU A 321 7.39 9.48 23.95
C GLU A 321 7.41 8.07 24.52
N ALA A 322 6.23 7.47 24.74
CA ALA A 322 6.09 6.10 25.21
C ALA A 322 6.42 5.05 24.13
N GLY A 323 6.45 5.44 22.85
CA GLY A 323 6.78 4.58 21.73
C GLY A 323 5.77 3.45 21.50
N ARG A 324 4.48 3.73 21.65
CA ARG A 324 3.43 2.71 21.53
C ARG A 324 2.10 3.27 21.02
N VAL A 325 1.29 2.38 20.44
CA VAL A 325 -0.12 2.64 20.15
C VAL A 325 -0.91 2.74 21.46
N THR A 326 -1.68 3.82 21.60
CA THR A 326 -2.53 4.12 22.76
C THR A 326 -4.00 3.84 22.47
N ALA A 327 -4.44 4.03 21.23
CA ALA A 327 -5.78 3.69 20.79
C ALA A 327 -5.75 3.06 19.39
N SER A 328 -6.57 2.04 19.17
CA SER A 328 -6.64 1.28 17.91
C SER A 328 -8.09 1.14 17.46
N TYR A 329 -8.38 1.63 16.27
CA TYR A 329 -9.69 1.57 15.65
C TYR A 329 -9.65 0.78 14.34
N LEU A 330 -10.55 -0.18 14.21
CA LEU A 330 -10.97 -0.72 12.92
C LEU A 330 -12.15 0.12 12.44
N VAL A 331 -11.94 0.88 11.38
CA VAL A 331 -12.93 1.84 10.88
C VAL A 331 -13.74 1.19 9.76
N TRP A 332 -15.00 0.87 10.04
CA TRP A 332 -15.94 0.33 9.05
C TRP A 332 -16.36 1.40 8.05
N LEU A 333 -16.51 1.04 6.78
CA LEU A 333 -16.75 1.96 5.65
C LEU A 333 -18.14 1.80 5.00
N ASP A 334 -18.94 0.90 5.52
CA ASP A 334 -20.35 0.68 5.13
C ASP A 334 -21.30 1.65 5.80
#